data_7d35608bda38c7858f7a38498dd2985c
#
_entry.id   7d35608bda38c7858f7a38498dd2985c
#
_cell.length_a   1.000
_cell.length_b   1.000
_cell.length_c   1.000
_cell.angle_alpha   90.00
_cell.angle_beta   90.00
_cell.angle_gamma   90.00
#
_symmetry.space_group_name_H-M   'P 1'
#
loop_
_entity.id
_entity.type
_entity.pdbx_description
1 polymer ?
#
loop_
_entity_poly.entity_id
_entity_poly.type
_entity_poly.pdbx_seq_one_letter_code
_entity_poly.pdbx_strand_id
1 'polypeptide(L)'
;MNTLAAETLSVVVERDMPHPPEKVWRALTQPHLIDDWLMKTDFKPTVDHRFTLRAEWGTVDCQVTAIEPNKSLSYRWDALGLETVVTWTLTPTSSGTHLRMEQTGFRPDQQQAYQGAKFGWPKFFANLEQVLARPD
;
A
#
# COMPACT_ATOMS: atom_id res chain seq x y z
N MET A 1 2.26 -12.02 -31.55
CA MET A 1 2.38 -11.72 -30.70
C MET A 1 1.82 -11.36 -29.68
N ASN A 2 1.73 -11.03 -29.39
CA ASN A 2 1.64 -10.66 -28.43
C ASN A 2 1.55 -10.55 -27.18
N THR A 3 1.57 -10.93 -26.82
CA THR A 3 2.15 -10.68 -25.50
C THR A 3 1.90 -9.30 -24.95
N LEU A 4 1.60 -8.39 -25.76
CA LEU A 4 1.33 -7.02 -25.32
C LEU A 4 0.13 -6.96 -24.39
N ALA A 5 -0.79 -7.91 -24.51
CA ALA A 5 -1.95 -7.98 -23.61
C ALA A 5 -1.55 -8.23 -22.16
N ALA A 6 -0.36 -8.77 -21.94
CA ALA A 6 0.11 -9.05 -20.59
C ALA A 6 0.81 -7.85 -19.95
N GLU A 7 1.09 -6.81 -20.69
CA GLU A 7 1.76 -5.66 -20.14
C GLU A 7 0.81 -4.86 -19.24
N THR A 8 1.32 -4.51 -18.08
CA THR A 8 0.59 -3.68 -17.13
C THR A 8 1.47 -2.52 -16.69
N LEU A 9 0.81 -1.53 -16.12
CA LEU A 9 1.48 -0.35 -15.59
C LEU A 9 1.60 -0.46 -14.08
N SER A 10 2.59 0.21 -13.53
CA SER A 10 2.83 0.22 -12.09
C SER A 10 2.97 1.63 -11.58
N VAL A 11 2.59 1.81 -10.30
CA VAL A 11 2.83 3.06 -9.56
C VAL A 11 3.81 2.73 -8.46
N VAL A 12 4.89 3.51 -8.35
CA VAL A 12 5.89 3.33 -7.30
C VAL A 12 6.06 4.65 -6.57
N VAL A 13 6.03 4.59 -5.25
CA VAL A 13 6.34 5.74 -4.39
C VAL A 13 7.33 5.27 -3.33
N GLU A 14 8.39 6.05 -3.13
CA GLU A 14 9.44 5.73 -2.16
C GLU A 14 9.74 6.95 -1.31
N ARG A 15 10.01 6.71 -0.02
CA ARG A 15 10.38 7.77 0.93
C ARG A 15 11.32 7.21 1.98
N ASP A 16 12.26 8.02 2.41
CA ASP A 16 13.05 7.73 3.60
C ASP A 16 12.29 8.24 4.82
N MET A 17 12.06 7.34 5.78
CA MET A 17 11.34 7.64 7.00
C MET A 17 12.34 7.66 8.16
N PRO A 18 12.39 8.73 8.98
CA PRO A 18 13.31 8.79 10.12
C PRO A 18 12.76 8.02 11.33
N HIS A 19 12.38 6.77 11.09
CA HIS A 19 11.77 5.89 12.10
C HIS A 19 12.24 4.46 11.87
N PRO A 20 12.39 3.64 12.93
CA PRO A 20 12.84 2.25 12.75
C PRO A 20 11.79 1.41 12.01
N PRO A 21 12.22 0.32 11.36
CA PRO A 21 11.29 -0.54 10.62
C PRO A 21 10.11 -1.04 11.44
N GLU A 22 10.31 -1.35 12.71
CA GLU A 22 9.24 -1.84 13.59
C GLU A 22 8.12 -0.82 13.73
N LYS A 23 8.47 0.45 13.82
CA LYS A 23 7.47 1.52 13.93
C LYS A 23 6.72 1.71 12.63
N VAL A 24 7.42 1.70 11.50
CA VAL A 24 6.80 1.79 10.17
C VAL A 24 5.88 0.59 9.94
N TRP A 25 6.34 -0.60 10.33
CA TRP A 25 5.56 -1.82 10.19
C TRP A 25 4.24 -1.74 10.96
N ARG A 26 4.26 -1.23 12.19
CA ARG A 26 3.02 -1.06 12.96
C ARG A 26 2.03 -0.16 12.23
N ALA A 27 2.49 0.93 11.63
CA ALA A 27 1.62 1.84 10.89
C ALA A 27 1.00 1.17 9.66
N LEU A 28 1.69 0.20 9.08
CA LEU A 28 1.19 -0.54 7.91
C LEU A 28 0.27 -1.71 8.26
N THR A 29 0.27 -2.17 9.53
CA THR A 29 -0.38 -3.42 9.87
C THR A 29 -1.40 -3.32 11.01
N GLN A 30 -1.45 -2.22 11.75
CA GLN A 30 -2.42 -2.07 12.83
C GLN A 30 -3.62 -1.26 12.32
N PRO A 31 -4.85 -1.82 12.38
CA PRO A 31 -6.03 -1.17 11.80
C PRO A 31 -6.24 0.27 12.26
N HIS A 32 -6.09 0.55 13.55
CA HIS A 32 -6.32 1.90 14.07
C HIS A 32 -5.31 2.91 13.50
N LEU A 33 -4.11 2.48 13.12
CA LEU A 33 -3.14 3.35 12.49
C LEU A 33 -3.41 3.48 10.99
N ILE A 34 -3.77 2.37 10.33
CA ILE A 34 -4.13 2.38 8.91
C ILE A 34 -5.33 3.32 8.69
N ASP A 35 -6.29 3.33 9.60
CA ASP A 35 -7.44 4.23 9.54
C ASP A 35 -7.02 5.70 9.44
N ASP A 36 -5.91 6.04 10.07
CA ASP A 36 -5.47 7.43 10.19
C ASP A 36 -4.71 7.93 8.97
N TRP A 37 -4.11 7.04 8.18
CA TRP A 37 -3.36 7.50 7.02
C TRP A 37 -3.89 6.99 5.68
N LEU A 38 -4.65 5.92 5.67
CA LEU A 38 -5.13 5.32 4.44
C LEU A 38 -6.66 5.29 4.38
N MET A 39 -7.30 4.34 5.04
CA MET A 39 -8.76 4.16 5.05
C MET A 39 -9.14 3.26 6.22
N LYS A 40 -10.42 3.25 6.57
CA LYS A 40 -10.93 2.35 7.60
C LYS A 40 -10.79 0.90 7.14
N THR A 41 -10.37 0.03 8.03
CA THR A 41 -10.06 -1.34 7.64
C THR A 41 -10.25 -2.35 8.79
N ASP A 42 -10.43 -3.60 8.40
CA ASP A 42 -10.42 -4.77 9.29
C ASP A 42 -9.18 -5.65 9.02
N PHE A 43 -8.08 -5.03 8.62
CA PHE A 43 -6.83 -5.71 8.29
C PHE A 43 -6.31 -6.59 9.44
N LYS A 44 -5.75 -7.75 9.09
CA LYS A 44 -4.96 -8.59 9.99
C LYS A 44 -3.71 -9.07 9.24
N PRO A 45 -2.55 -9.11 9.90
CA PRO A 45 -1.30 -9.51 9.24
C PRO A 45 -1.18 -11.03 9.13
N THR A 46 -2.09 -11.64 8.41
CA THR A 46 -2.15 -13.08 8.21
C THR A 46 -2.34 -13.38 6.73
N VAL A 47 -1.50 -14.25 6.18
CA VAL A 47 -1.60 -14.64 4.76
C VAL A 47 -3.00 -15.20 4.50
N ASP A 48 -3.53 -14.84 3.34
CA ASP A 48 -4.88 -15.20 2.87
C ASP A 48 -6.03 -14.51 3.60
N HIS A 49 -5.76 -13.70 4.62
CA HIS A 49 -6.82 -12.93 5.27
C HIS A 49 -7.42 -11.94 4.28
N ARG A 50 -8.74 -11.97 4.17
CA ARG A 50 -9.48 -11.01 3.34
C ARG A 50 -9.90 -9.85 4.21
N PHE A 51 -9.72 -8.65 3.68
CA PHE A 51 -10.09 -7.44 4.38
C PHE A 51 -10.58 -6.39 3.40
N THR A 52 -11.15 -5.32 3.93
CA THR A 52 -11.60 -4.21 3.10
C THR A 52 -10.96 -2.92 3.57
N LEU A 53 -10.84 -1.99 2.63
CA LEU A 53 -10.51 -0.61 2.92
C LEU A 53 -11.74 0.20 2.51
N ARG A 54 -12.24 1.04 3.42
CA ARG A 54 -13.49 1.77 3.19
C ARG A 54 -13.28 3.26 3.28
N ALA A 55 -13.78 3.96 2.28
CA ALA A 55 -13.76 5.40 2.20
C ALA A 55 -15.14 5.89 1.72
N GLU A 56 -15.34 7.18 1.72
CA GLU A 56 -16.63 7.76 1.30
C GLU A 56 -16.99 7.38 -0.13
N TRP A 57 -15.99 7.26 -1.02
CA TRP A 57 -16.24 6.93 -2.42
C TRP A 57 -16.52 5.45 -2.67
N GLY A 58 -16.26 4.59 -1.70
CA GLY A 58 -16.50 3.16 -1.88
C GLY A 58 -15.56 2.29 -1.08
N THR A 59 -15.46 1.04 -1.52
CA THR A 59 -14.72 0.00 -0.83
C THR A 59 -13.70 -0.64 -1.76
N VAL A 60 -12.53 -0.95 -1.20
CA VAL A 60 -11.50 -1.74 -1.88
C VAL A 60 -11.49 -3.12 -1.25
N ASP A 61 -11.58 -4.18 -2.06
CA ASP A 61 -11.49 -5.56 -1.60
C ASP A 61 -10.04 -6.00 -1.65
N CYS A 62 -9.55 -6.51 -0.55
CA CYS A 62 -8.15 -6.86 -0.39
C CYS A 62 -7.97 -8.29 0.13
N GLN A 63 -6.80 -8.86 -0.13
CA GLN A 63 -6.41 -10.15 0.44
C GLN A 63 -4.90 -10.17 0.60
N VAL A 64 -4.42 -10.50 1.80
CA VAL A 64 -2.99 -10.60 2.06
C VAL A 64 -2.42 -11.78 1.27
N THR A 65 -1.40 -11.52 0.45
CA THR A 65 -0.77 -12.55 -0.37
C THR A 65 0.60 -12.97 0.13
N ALA A 66 1.31 -12.07 0.80
CA ALA A 66 2.63 -12.39 1.35
C ALA A 66 2.92 -11.45 2.51
N ILE A 67 3.62 -11.96 3.51
CA ILE A 67 4.00 -11.16 4.67
C ILE A 67 5.34 -11.66 5.21
N GLU A 68 6.23 -10.72 5.46
CA GLU A 68 7.50 -10.97 6.12
C GLU A 68 7.69 -9.83 7.13
N PRO A 69 7.48 -10.10 8.43
CA PRO A 69 7.42 -9.05 9.44
C PRO A 69 8.61 -8.10 9.39
N ASN A 70 8.33 -6.82 9.43
CA ASN A 70 9.30 -5.72 9.40
C ASN A 70 10.06 -5.60 8.07
N LYS A 71 9.73 -6.39 7.05
CA LYS A 71 10.44 -6.37 5.76
C LYS A 71 9.54 -6.14 4.58
N SER A 72 8.45 -6.91 4.45
CA SER A 72 7.59 -6.77 3.29
C SER A 72 6.17 -7.23 3.56
N LEU A 73 5.24 -6.67 2.79
CA LEU A 73 3.82 -6.97 2.89
C LEU A 73 3.22 -6.77 1.50
N SER A 74 2.49 -7.78 1.02
CA SER A 74 1.76 -7.67 -0.25
C SER A 74 0.32 -8.06 -0.05
N TYR A 75 -0.58 -7.34 -0.74
CA TYR A 75 -1.99 -7.71 -0.76
C TYR A 75 -2.64 -7.27 -2.07
N ARG A 76 -3.70 -7.99 -2.42
CA ARG A 76 -4.52 -7.61 -3.57
C ARG A 76 -5.29 -6.35 -3.23
N TRP A 77 -5.48 -5.53 -4.25
CA TRP A 77 -6.22 -4.27 -4.15
C TRP A 77 -7.16 -4.22 -5.33
N ASP A 78 -8.41 -4.60 -5.10
CA ASP A 78 -9.41 -4.74 -6.15
C ASP A 78 -10.56 -3.77 -5.91
N ALA A 79 -10.84 -2.92 -6.87
CA ALA A 79 -11.92 -1.94 -6.76
C ALA A 79 -12.40 -1.52 -8.15
N LEU A 80 -13.71 -1.53 -8.36
CA LEU A 80 -14.32 -0.97 -9.57
C LEU A 80 -13.71 -1.55 -10.87
N GLY A 81 -13.52 -2.86 -10.89
CA GLY A 81 -12.94 -3.56 -12.04
C GLY A 81 -11.41 -3.56 -12.06
N LEU A 82 -10.79 -2.87 -11.13
CA LEU A 82 -9.35 -2.84 -11.00
C LEU A 82 -8.88 -4.08 -10.23
N GLU A 83 -7.88 -4.78 -10.75
CA GLU A 83 -7.26 -5.93 -10.09
C GLU A 83 -5.77 -5.68 -10.02
N THR A 84 -5.31 -5.24 -8.87
CA THR A 84 -3.91 -4.88 -8.67
C THR A 84 -3.34 -5.53 -7.42
N VAL A 85 -2.03 -5.44 -7.27
CA VAL A 85 -1.31 -5.90 -6.08
C VAL A 85 -0.48 -4.74 -5.56
N VAL A 86 -0.61 -4.49 -4.25
CA VAL A 86 0.20 -3.49 -3.55
C VAL A 86 1.27 -4.23 -2.76
N THR A 87 2.52 -3.83 -2.94
CA THR A 87 3.65 -4.42 -2.22
C THR A 87 4.42 -3.31 -1.49
N TRP A 88 4.60 -3.51 -0.20
CA TRP A 88 5.38 -2.64 0.67
C TRP A 88 6.70 -3.30 0.99
N THR A 89 7.81 -2.57 0.85
CA THR A 89 9.14 -3.07 1.18
C THR A 89 9.82 -2.08 2.13
N LEU A 90 10.31 -2.59 3.25
CA LEU A 90 10.99 -1.82 4.27
C LEU A 90 12.46 -2.22 4.27
N THR A 91 13.35 -1.25 4.05
CA THR A 91 14.78 -1.48 4.08
C THR A 91 15.40 -0.61 5.18
N PRO A 92 16.05 -1.21 6.19
CA PRO A 92 16.69 -0.41 7.23
C PRO A 92 17.78 0.49 6.64
N THR A 93 17.86 1.70 7.16
CA THR A 93 18.92 2.65 6.81
C THR A 93 19.62 3.12 8.08
N SER A 94 20.70 3.86 7.91
CA SER A 94 21.42 4.41 9.07
C SER A 94 20.59 5.40 9.88
N SER A 95 19.55 6.00 9.27
CA SER A 95 18.71 7.00 9.93
C SER A 95 17.27 6.57 10.12
N GLY A 96 16.91 5.35 9.72
CA GLY A 96 15.53 4.87 9.86
C GLY A 96 15.19 3.78 8.87
N THR A 97 14.21 4.04 8.00
CA THR A 97 13.70 3.06 7.06
C THR A 97 13.48 3.69 5.69
N HIS A 98 13.94 3.00 4.66
CA HIS A 98 13.52 3.33 3.29
C HIS A 98 12.25 2.53 3.00
N LEU A 99 11.16 3.22 2.76
CA LEU A 99 9.86 2.60 2.50
C LEU A 99 9.52 2.73 1.02
N ARG A 100 9.23 1.59 0.40
CA ARG A 100 8.84 1.55 -1.01
C ARG A 100 7.46 0.91 -1.12
N MET A 101 6.57 1.55 -1.86
CA MET A 101 5.27 0.99 -2.23
C MET A 101 5.24 0.82 -3.74
N GLU A 102 4.76 -0.34 -4.19
CA GLU A 102 4.53 -0.59 -5.61
C GLU A 102 3.14 -1.15 -5.80
N GLN A 103 2.35 -0.52 -6.65
CA GLN A 103 1.04 -1.06 -7.05
C GLN A 103 1.13 -1.47 -8.51
N THR A 104 0.97 -2.77 -8.76
CA THR A 104 1.12 -3.35 -10.11
C THR A 104 -0.21 -3.90 -10.61
N GLY A 105 -0.35 -4.00 -11.93
CA GLY A 105 -1.50 -4.64 -12.54
C GLY A 105 -2.49 -3.71 -13.20
N PHE A 106 -2.19 -2.43 -13.33
CA PHE A 106 -3.06 -1.51 -14.08
C PHE A 106 -2.98 -1.86 -15.57
N ARG A 107 -4.13 -2.11 -16.18
CA ARG A 107 -4.14 -2.34 -17.63
C ARG A 107 -4.02 -1.02 -18.37
N PRO A 108 -3.47 -1.04 -19.60
CA PRO A 108 -3.35 0.19 -20.39
C PRO A 108 -4.67 0.92 -20.65
N ASP A 109 -5.79 0.19 -20.61
CA ASP A 109 -7.13 0.79 -20.80
C ASP A 109 -7.72 1.35 -19.50
N GLN A 110 -6.96 1.33 -18.40
CA GLN A 110 -7.38 1.84 -17.08
C GLN A 110 -6.63 3.13 -16.71
N GLN A 111 -6.50 4.04 -17.68
CA GLN A 111 -5.70 5.25 -17.46
C GLN A 111 -6.23 6.13 -16.33
N GLN A 112 -7.54 6.21 -16.17
CA GLN A 112 -8.12 7.04 -15.12
C GLN A 112 -7.72 6.51 -13.73
N ALA A 113 -7.82 5.19 -13.53
CA ALA A 113 -7.43 4.57 -12.27
C ALA A 113 -5.93 4.72 -12.03
N TYR A 114 -5.13 4.52 -13.08
CA TYR A 114 -3.68 4.63 -13.01
C TYR A 114 -3.24 6.04 -12.61
N GLN A 115 -3.78 7.07 -13.28
CA GLN A 115 -3.46 8.45 -12.94
C GLN A 115 -3.96 8.83 -11.55
N GLY A 116 -5.14 8.32 -11.17
CA GLY A 116 -5.66 8.52 -9.83
C GLY A 116 -4.74 7.97 -8.75
N ALA A 117 -4.17 6.79 -8.98
CA ALA A 117 -3.23 6.18 -8.04
C ALA A 117 -1.94 6.99 -7.96
N LYS A 118 -1.41 7.42 -9.10
CA LYS A 118 -0.21 8.27 -9.13
C LYS A 118 -0.42 9.55 -8.34
N PHE A 119 -1.61 10.09 -8.34
CA PHE A 119 -1.95 11.31 -7.62
C PHE A 119 -2.23 11.05 -6.15
N GLY A 120 -2.91 9.95 -5.84
CA GLY A 120 -3.37 9.64 -4.49
C GLY A 120 -2.29 9.10 -3.56
N TRP A 121 -1.39 8.25 -4.04
CA TRP A 121 -0.38 7.64 -3.18
C TRP A 121 0.55 8.63 -2.49
N PRO A 122 1.03 9.70 -3.14
CA PRO A 122 1.82 10.70 -2.43
C PRO A 122 1.07 11.34 -1.27
N LYS A 123 -0.24 11.52 -1.38
CA LYS A 123 -1.06 12.06 -0.29
C LYS A 123 -1.14 11.08 0.87
N PHE A 124 -1.34 9.79 0.58
CA PHE A 124 -1.33 8.76 1.62
C PHE A 124 0.03 8.72 2.32
N PHE A 125 1.12 8.84 1.58
CA PHE A 125 2.45 8.88 2.18
C PHE A 125 2.62 10.10 3.10
N ALA A 126 2.11 11.26 2.71
CA ALA A 126 2.15 12.44 3.55
C ALA A 126 1.38 12.21 4.86
N ASN A 127 0.22 11.56 4.78
CA ASN A 127 -0.55 11.21 5.97
C ASN A 127 0.20 10.19 6.83
N LEU A 128 0.84 9.21 6.21
CA LEU A 128 1.64 8.20 6.91
C LEU A 128 2.79 8.86 7.67
N GLU A 129 3.47 9.80 7.05
CA GLU A 129 4.55 10.54 7.71
C GLU A 129 4.04 11.28 8.95
N GLN A 130 2.84 11.85 8.89
CA GLN A 130 2.24 12.51 10.05
C GLN A 130 1.91 11.52 11.17
N VAL A 131 1.41 10.34 10.82
CA VAL A 131 1.12 9.30 11.80
C VAL A 131 2.41 8.85 12.48
N LEU A 132 3.48 8.65 11.71
CA LEU A 132 4.77 8.23 12.24
C LEU A 132 5.42 9.31 13.12
N ALA A 133 5.12 10.57 12.87
CA ALA A 133 5.68 11.68 13.66
C ALA A 133 5.05 11.80 15.06
N ARG A 134 3.95 11.10 15.33
CA ARG A 134 3.31 11.13 16.63
C ARG A 134 4.18 10.44 17.68
N PRO A 135 4.14 10.90 18.94
CA PRO A 135 4.82 10.17 20.03
C PRO A 135 4.25 8.76 20.17
N ASP A 136 5.11 7.83 20.51
CA ASP A 136 4.70 6.45 20.78
C ASP A 136 3.95 6.33 22.09
#